data_64d02680175ad7e73ed7bff4088af563
#
_entry.id   64d02680175ad7e73ed7bff4088af563
#
_cell.length_a   1.000
_cell.length_b   1.000
_cell.length_c   1.000
_cell.angle_alpha   90.00
_cell.angle_beta   90.00
_cell.angle_gamma   90.00
#
_symmetry.space_group_name_H-M   'P 1'
#
loop_
_entity.id
_entity.type
_entity.pdbx_description
1 polymer ?
#
loop_
_entity_poly.entity_id
_entity_poly.type
_entity_poly.pdbx_seq_one_letter_code
_entity_poly.pdbx_strand_id
1 'polypeptide(L)'
;MRKILTTSALPYANGSIHLGHLVEYIQTDIWVRYQRLAGNEVHYICADDTHGTPVMLRAEKEGITPEELVDKVHKEHSQDFHDFNISFDNFYSTNSDENKMLSESMYESLKENKKIEIKEIEQFFDEQKNMFLPDRFIKGTCPKCNAKDQYGDSCEVCGTTYNPTDLIDAYSVLSGEKPVRRKTDHYFFKLSECSDFLEQWTQSDTLQTEASNKLQEWFSAGLNDWDISRDAPYFGFEIPGAPGKYFYVWLDAPIGYMASFMNYAKNNELSYDDFWKKGSDAELIHFIGKDILYFHALFWPATLNFSDHRTPSKIFAHGFLTVNGEKMSKSRGTFITARSYIECLKNPEYLRYYYFSKLNDSMEDIDLNLDDFIAKVNSDLVGKLVNIPSRTSGFISKFFNNMIMSSESFQTPEAKNLHSGILKIKDEVMKLFDQRQFSKASRLLISYIESVNEYVNSKEPWVLAKNESNHNEKSPLHEVCSVSLMSSVSYTHLTLPTT
;
A
#
# COMPACT_ATOMS: atom_id res chain seq x y z
N MET A 1 9.86 -18.44 14.08
CA MET A 1 8.70 -17.52 14.02
C MET A 1 9.27 -16.13 13.88
N ARG A 2 8.96 -15.42 12.79
CA ARG A 2 9.37 -14.04 12.55
C ARG A 2 8.42 -13.11 13.29
N LYS A 3 8.93 -11.96 13.77
CA LYS A 3 8.14 -10.89 14.38
C LYS A 3 8.17 -9.71 13.41
N ILE A 4 7.02 -9.35 12.84
CA ILE A 4 6.95 -8.47 11.68
C ILE A 4 5.95 -7.33 11.94
N LEU A 5 6.41 -6.10 11.73
CA LEU A 5 5.54 -4.92 11.61
C LEU A 5 5.48 -4.51 10.14
N THR A 6 4.29 -4.54 9.58
CA THR A 6 4.06 -4.21 8.17
C THR A 6 3.21 -2.95 8.07
N THR A 7 3.54 -2.09 7.11
CA THR A 7 2.78 -0.87 6.80
C THR A 7 2.51 -0.76 5.30
N SER A 8 1.41 -0.12 4.95
CA SER A 8 1.19 0.47 3.64
C SER A 8 1.36 1.98 3.72
N ALA A 9 1.72 2.64 2.62
CA ALA A 9 1.77 4.10 2.57
C ALA A 9 0.43 4.71 3.01
N LEU A 10 0.52 5.82 3.70
CA LEU A 10 -0.66 6.50 4.22
C LEU A 10 -1.45 7.15 3.08
N PRO A 11 -2.75 6.88 2.95
CA PRO A 11 -3.58 7.58 1.98
C PRO A 11 -3.77 9.03 2.43
N TYR A 12 -3.64 9.96 1.48
CA TYR A 12 -3.81 11.38 1.78
C TYR A 12 -5.28 11.74 1.94
N ALA A 13 -5.64 12.34 3.07
CA ALA A 13 -7.04 12.66 3.45
C ALA A 13 -7.66 13.83 2.64
N ASN A 14 -7.28 13.95 1.37
CA ASN A 14 -7.80 14.95 0.43
C ASN A 14 -8.58 14.34 -0.74
N GLY A 15 -8.89 13.07 -0.71
CA GLY A 15 -9.63 12.39 -1.77
C GLY A 15 -10.12 11.02 -1.37
N SER A 16 -11.02 10.44 -2.18
CA SER A 16 -11.52 9.08 -1.98
C SER A 16 -10.46 8.05 -2.39
N ILE A 17 -10.50 6.87 -1.80
CA ILE A 17 -9.72 5.73 -2.24
C ILE A 17 -10.13 5.36 -3.67
N HIS A 18 -9.17 5.09 -4.53
CA HIS A 18 -9.38 4.63 -5.89
C HIS A 18 -8.62 3.33 -6.19
N LEU A 19 -8.91 2.69 -7.31
CA LEU A 19 -8.33 1.39 -7.64
C LEU A 19 -6.80 1.38 -7.66
N GLY A 20 -6.16 2.51 -7.99
CA GLY A 20 -4.70 2.65 -7.92
C GLY A 20 -4.14 2.54 -6.51
N HIS A 21 -4.81 3.15 -5.52
CA HIS A 21 -4.45 2.99 -4.11
C HIS A 21 -4.61 1.52 -3.68
N LEU A 22 -5.67 0.86 -4.12
CA LEU A 22 -5.95 -0.54 -3.76
C LEU A 22 -4.90 -1.53 -4.26
N VAL A 23 -4.07 -1.19 -5.24
CA VAL A 23 -2.92 -2.04 -5.63
C VAL A 23 -2.01 -2.29 -4.44
N GLU A 24 -1.67 -1.23 -3.72
CA GLU A 24 -0.80 -1.31 -2.56
C GLU A 24 -1.44 -2.09 -1.41
N TYR A 25 -2.66 -1.71 -1.03
CA TYR A 25 -3.33 -2.29 0.13
C TYR A 25 -3.67 -3.77 -0.08
N ILE A 26 -4.11 -4.16 -1.27
CA ILE A 26 -4.39 -5.55 -1.62
C ILE A 26 -3.08 -6.36 -1.64
N GLN A 27 -2.01 -5.83 -2.25
CA GLN A 27 -0.70 -6.48 -2.26
C GLN A 27 -0.18 -6.75 -0.85
N THR A 28 -0.24 -5.73 0.00
CA THR A 28 0.21 -5.82 1.39
C THR A 28 -0.64 -6.82 2.17
N ASP A 29 -1.96 -6.74 2.05
CA ASP A 29 -2.89 -7.63 2.76
C ASP A 29 -2.70 -9.10 2.36
N ILE A 30 -2.50 -9.41 1.07
CA ILE A 30 -2.19 -10.76 0.60
C ILE A 30 -0.89 -11.27 1.26
N TRP A 31 0.15 -10.43 1.29
CA TRP A 31 1.42 -10.81 1.91
C TRP A 31 1.30 -11.01 3.42
N VAL A 32 0.61 -10.11 4.12
CA VAL A 32 0.34 -10.19 5.56
C VAL A 32 -0.41 -11.46 5.93
N ARG A 33 -1.49 -11.76 5.22
CA ARG A 33 -2.27 -12.99 5.46
C ARG A 33 -1.45 -14.25 5.23
N TYR A 34 -0.62 -14.24 4.17
CA TYR A 34 0.32 -15.33 3.95
C TYR A 34 1.30 -15.49 5.12
N GLN A 35 1.89 -14.42 5.63
CA GLN A 35 2.83 -14.48 6.75
C GLN A 35 2.14 -15.00 8.04
N ARG A 36 0.92 -14.59 8.30
CA ARG A 36 0.09 -15.10 9.41
C ARG A 36 -0.17 -16.60 9.27
N LEU A 37 -0.55 -17.07 8.07
CA LEU A 37 -0.72 -18.48 7.76
C LEU A 37 0.57 -19.30 7.90
N ALA A 38 1.71 -18.71 7.61
CA ALA A 38 3.03 -19.31 7.82
C ALA A 38 3.44 -19.39 9.30
N GLY A 39 2.60 -18.90 10.22
CA GLY A 39 2.82 -18.96 11.67
C GLY A 39 3.72 -17.84 12.20
N ASN A 40 3.90 -16.74 11.46
CA ASN A 40 4.64 -15.58 11.93
C ASN A 40 3.74 -14.63 12.73
N GLU A 41 4.33 -13.92 13.69
CA GLU A 41 3.69 -12.81 14.39
C GLU A 41 3.72 -11.59 13.48
N VAL A 42 2.55 -11.12 13.03
CA VAL A 42 2.47 -10.02 12.06
C VAL A 42 1.45 -8.99 12.49
N HIS A 43 1.89 -7.76 12.61
CA HIS A 43 1.04 -6.60 12.85
C HIS A 43 1.01 -5.74 11.57
N TYR A 44 -0.20 -5.46 11.09
CA TYR A 44 -0.42 -4.64 9.89
C TYR A 44 -1.12 -3.36 10.27
N ILE A 45 -0.40 -2.25 10.17
CA ILE A 45 -0.88 -0.93 10.55
C ILE A 45 -0.84 0.05 9.39
N CYS A 46 -1.73 1.03 9.43
CA CYS A 46 -1.76 2.17 8.54
C CYS A 46 -2.40 3.38 9.23
N ALA A 47 -2.45 4.52 8.57
CA ALA A 47 -3.13 5.72 9.03
C ALA A 47 -3.51 6.59 7.84
N ASP A 48 -4.43 7.55 8.02
CA ASP A 48 -4.61 8.65 7.08
C ASP A 48 -3.50 9.69 7.26
N ASP A 49 -2.93 10.15 6.15
CA ASP A 49 -2.12 11.37 6.09
C ASP A 49 -3.05 12.57 5.98
N THR A 50 -3.12 13.38 7.05
CA THR A 50 -4.20 14.36 7.23
C THR A 50 -3.76 15.82 7.15
N HIS A 51 -2.46 16.11 7.19
CA HIS A 51 -1.98 17.48 7.30
C HIS A 51 -1.69 18.12 5.93
N GLY A 52 -1.58 19.43 5.94
CA GLY A 52 -1.14 20.21 4.78
C GLY A 52 -2.18 21.20 4.25
N THR A 53 -1.67 22.12 3.46
CA THR A 53 -2.48 23.19 2.81
C THR A 53 -3.64 22.65 1.95
N PRO A 54 -3.49 21.54 1.17
CA PRO A 54 -4.62 21.03 0.37
C PRO A 54 -5.84 20.62 1.20
N VAL A 55 -5.62 20.02 2.39
CA VAL A 55 -6.71 19.66 3.31
C VAL A 55 -7.39 20.92 3.85
N MET A 56 -6.60 21.89 4.29
CA MET A 56 -7.11 23.17 4.78
C MET A 56 -7.99 23.88 3.74
N LEU A 57 -7.52 23.97 2.49
CA LEU A 57 -8.27 24.65 1.43
C LEU A 57 -9.51 23.88 0.98
N ARG A 58 -9.49 22.56 1.04
CA ARG A 58 -10.68 21.74 0.78
C ARG A 58 -11.72 21.94 1.87
N ALA A 59 -11.31 21.98 3.13
CA ALA A 59 -12.20 22.25 4.26
C ALA A 59 -12.84 23.65 4.13
N GLU A 60 -12.05 24.69 3.83
CA GLU A 60 -12.54 26.06 3.54
C GLU A 60 -13.60 26.05 2.43
N LYS A 61 -13.33 25.35 1.34
CA LYS A 61 -14.26 25.22 0.20
C LYS A 61 -15.56 24.48 0.55
N GLU A 62 -15.47 23.47 1.42
CA GLU A 62 -16.65 22.72 1.91
C GLU A 62 -17.38 23.45 3.06
N GLY A 63 -16.80 24.53 3.60
CA GLY A 63 -17.39 25.31 4.70
C GLY A 63 -17.35 24.60 6.06
N ILE A 64 -16.38 23.73 6.26
CA ILE A 64 -16.16 22.95 7.49
C ILE A 64 -14.73 23.17 8.00
N THR A 65 -14.44 22.70 9.22
CA THR A 65 -13.06 22.73 9.73
C THR A 65 -12.19 21.63 9.10
N PRO A 66 -10.84 21.79 9.08
CA PRO A 66 -9.94 20.71 8.65
C PRO A 66 -10.14 19.42 9.45
N GLU A 67 -10.37 19.51 10.75
CA GLU A 67 -10.63 18.36 11.64
C GLU A 67 -11.91 17.63 11.25
N GLU A 68 -13.01 18.36 10.99
CA GLU A 68 -14.27 17.76 10.51
C GLU A 68 -14.08 17.07 9.15
N LEU A 69 -13.25 17.67 8.26
CA LEU A 69 -12.94 17.07 6.97
C LEU A 69 -12.18 15.76 7.13
N VAL A 70 -11.10 15.75 7.93
CA VAL A 70 -10.27 14.53 8.09
C VAL A 70 -11.04 13.43 8.81
N ASP A 71 -11.90 13.75 9.78
CA ASP A 71 -12.79 12.78 10.42
C ASP A 71 -13.79 12.15 9.45
N LYS A 72 -14.34 12.97 8.54
CA LYS A 72 -15.23 12.48 7.47
C LYS A 72 -14.50 11.55 6.51
N VAL A 73 -13.32 11.96 6.05
CA VAL A 73 -12.52 11.17 5.10
C VAL A 73 -12.02 9.88 5.76
N HIS A 74 -11.63 9.93 7.03
CA HIS A 74 -11.22 8.74 7.77
C HIS A 74 -12.31 7.67 7.81
N LYS A 75 -13.56 8.06 8.00
CA LYS A 75 -14.71 7.14 7.97
C LYS A 75 -14.93 6.57 6.57
N GLU A 76 -14.79 7.39 5.52
CA GLU A 76 -14.89 6.94 4.13
C GLU A 76 -13.79 5.92 3.80
N HIS A 77 -12.52 6.22 4.12
CA HIS A 77 -11.39 5.33 3.88
C HIS A 77 -11.52 4.02 4.67
N SER A 78 -11.86 4.10 5.95
CA SER A 78 -12.07 2.92 6.81
C SER A 78 -13.14 1.99 6.25
N GLN A 79 -14.25 2.55 5.74
CA GLN A 79 -15.32 1.77 5.12
C GLN A 79 -14.87 1.15 3.81
N ASP A 80 -14.13 1.89 2.96
CA ASP A 80 -13.60 1.36 1.70
C ASP A 80 -12.62 0.21 1.94
N PHE A 81 -11.70 0.34 2.90
CA PHE A 81 -10.78 -0.74 3.25
C PHE A 81 -11.49 -1.97 3.83
N HIS A 82 -12.48 -1.76 4.68
CA HIS A 82 -13.33 -2.84 5.19
C HIS A 82 -14.03 -3.58 4.06
N ASP A 83 -14.65 -2.85 3.12
CA ASP A 83 -15.40 -3.43 1.99
C ASP A 83 -14.49 -4.19 1.01
N PHE A 84 -13.18 -3.85 0.98
CA PHE A 84 -12.16 -4.57 0.23
C PHE A 84 -11.42 -5.65 1.03
N ASN A 85 -11.90 -6.00 2.23
CA ASN A 85 -11.31 -7.03 3.10
C ASN A 85 -9.84 -6.76 3.44
N ILE A 86 -9.42 -5.49 3.58
CA ILE A 86 -8.08 -5.16 4.04
C ILE A 86 -7.99 -5.35 5.55
N SER A 87 -7.11 -6.21 6.01
CA SER A 87 -7.06 -6.69 7.41
C SER A 87 -6.06 -5.91 8.27
N PHE A 88 -6.18 -4.57 8.31
CA PHE A 88 -5.41 -3.77 9.26
C PHE A 88 -5.69 -4.20 10.71
N ASP A 89 -4.64 -4.29 11.52
CA ASP A 89 -4.78 -4.38 12.98
C ASP A 89 -5.07 -3.01 13.59
N ASN A 90 -4.57 -1.94 12.94
CA ASN A 90 -4.95 -0.56 13.26
C ASN A 90 -4.90 0.32 12.00
N PHE A 91 -5.97 1.07 11.76
CA PHE A 91 -6.04 2.16 10.79
C PHE A 91 -6.33 3.46 11.55
N TYR A 92 -5.33 4.35 11.59
CA TYR A 92 -5.32 5.49 12.49
C TYR A 92 -5.29 6.84 11.73
N SER A 93 -4.79 7.91 12.37
CA SER A 93 -4.69 9.25 11.78
C SER A 93 -3.39 9.93 12.19
N THR A 94 -2.76 10.66 11.28
CA THR A 94 -1.63 11.53 11.63
C THR A 94 -2.04 12.72 12.46
N ASN A 95 -3.31 13.15 12.43
CA ASN A 95 -3.85 14.15 13.35
C ASN A 95 -4.21 13.52 14.71
N SER A 96 -3.19 13.13 15.47
CA SER A 96 -3.33 12.45 16.76
C SER A 96 -2.29 12.92 17.77
N ASP A 97 -2.60 12.75 19.06
CA ASP A 97 -1.68 13.13 20.14
C ASP A 97 -0.38 12.30 20.08
N GLU A 98 -0.46 11.02 19.74
CA GLU A 98 0.71 10.16 19.58
C GLU A 98 1.61 10.67 18.45
N ASN A 99 1.04 11.06 17.31
CA ASN A 99 1.82 11.57 16.19
C ASN A 99 2.48 12.91 16.51
N LYS A 100 1.74 13.80 17.18
CA LYS A 100 2.29 15.08 17.66
C LYS A 100 3.49 14.86 18.58
N MET A 101 3.31 14.07 19.62
CA MET A 101 4.36 13.77 20.60
C MET A 101 5.60 13.16 19.94
N LEU A 102 5.42 12.21 19.02
CA LEU A 102 6.52 11.56 18.29
C LEU A 102 7.22 12.54 17.35
N SER A 103 6.49 13.38 16.64
CA SER A 103 7.04 14.39 15.71
C SER A 103 7.88 15.42 16.46
N GLU A 104 7.39 15.92 17.58
CA GLU A 104 8.11 16.84 18.45
C GLU A 104 9.40 16.18 19.03
N SER A 105 9.29 14.95 19.52
CA SER A 105 10.42 14.19 20.06
C SER A 105 11.50 13.90 19.00
N MET A 106 11.09 13.48 17.79
CA MET A 106 12.03 13.26 16.69
C MET A 106 12.71 14.54 16.25
N TYR A 107 11.99 15.62 16.14
CA TYR A 107 12.54 16.93 15.79
C TYR A 107 13.60 17.39 16.82
N GLU A 108 13.30 17.30 18.12
CA GLU A 108 14.26 17.68 19.16
C GLU A 108 15.51 16.77 19.12
N SER A 109 15.34 15.47 18.90
CA SER A 109 16.46 14.54 18.75
C SER A 109 17.33 14.88 17.52
N LEU A 110 16.73 15.18 16.38
CA LEU A 110 17.45 15.63 15.17
C LEU A 110 18.21 16.95 15.41
N LYS A 111 17.62 17.87 16.17
CA LYS A 111 18.21 19.15 16.52
C LYS A 111 19.41 18.97 17.47
N GLU A 112 19.29 18.14 18.51
CA GLU A 112 20.37 17.75 19.40
C GLU A 112 21.55 17.11 18.65
N ASN A 113 21.24 16.27 17.66
CA ASN A 113 22.20 15.64 16.75
C ASN A 113 22.71 16.58 15.64
N LYS A 114 22.39 17.88 15.71
CA LYS A 114 22.83 18.93 14.77
C LYS A 114 22.43 18.67 13.32
N LYS A 115 21.33 17.93 13.11
CA LYS A 115 20.79 17.63 11.77
C LYS A 115 19.74 18.64 11.30
N ILE A 116 19.42 19.65 12.11
CA ILE A 116 18.53 20.74 11.75
C ILE A 116 19.34 22.03 11.56
N GLU A 117 19.05 22.74 10.47
CA GLU A 117 19.60 24.06 10.15
C GLU A 117 18.48 25.04 9.86
N ILE A 118 18.63 26.29 10.31
CA ILE A 118 17.69 27.37 10.03
C ILE A 118 18.31 28.24 8.94
N LYS A 119 17.56 28.46 7.83
CA LYS A 119 17.98 29.28 6.70
C LYS A 119 16.89 30.30 6.38
N GLU A 120 17.28 31.57 6.17
CA GLU A 120 16.39 32.56 5.62
C GLU A 120 16.23 32.29 4.12
N ILE A 121 14.99 32.11 3.67
CA ILE A 121 14.63 31.90 2.27
C ILE A 121 13.68 32.99 1.78
N GLU A 122 13.61 33.19 0.48
CA GLU A 122 12.65 34.10 -0.16
C GLU A 122 11.52 33.29 -0.81
N GLN A 123 10.28 33.58 -0.45
CA GLN A 123 9.10 32.92 -1.01
C GLN A 123 8.07 33.94 -1.51
N PHE A 124 7.16 33.50 -2.36
CA PHE A 124 6.00 34.28 -2.74
C PHE A 124 4.95 34.30 -1.64
N PHE A 125 4.41 35.48 -1.39
CA PHE A 125 3.37 35.76 -0.40
C PHE A 125 2.15 36.40 -1.07
N ASP A 126 1.00 35.83 -0.84
CA ASP A 126 -0.30 36.36 -1.28
C ASP A 126 -0.83 37.33 -0.21
N GLU A 127 -0.83 38.63 -0.51
CA GLU A 127 -1.30 39.64 0.45
C GLU A 127 -2.82 39.59 0.68
N GLN A 128 -3.58 39.15 -0.31
CA GLN A 128 -5.03 39.04 -0.20
C GLN A 128 -5.43 37.84 0.70
N LYS A 129 -4.73 36.72 0.57
CA LYS A 129 -4.93 35.53 1.38
C LYS A 129 -4.10 35.55 2.67
N ASN A 130 -3.19 36.50 2.83
CA ASN A 130 -2.26 36.62 3.95
C ASN A 130 -1.49 35.33 4.24
N MET A 131 -0.93 34.72 3.20
CA MET A 131 -0.20 33.46 3.33
C MET A 131 0.95 33.33 2.35
N PHE A 132 2.00 32.60 2.74
CA PHE A 132 3.02 32.12 1.81
C PHE A 132 2.44 31.06 0.87
N LEU A 133 2.85 31.12 -0.39
CA LEU A 133 2.32 30.26 -1.45
C LEU A 133 3.23 29.04 -1.67
N PRO A 134 2.76 27.81 -1.37
CA PRO A 134 3.40 26.59 -1.84
C PRO A 134 3.43 26.50 -3.36
N ASP A 135 4.35 25.72 -3.90
CA ASP A 135 4.66 25.60 -5.34
C ASP A 135 3.42 25.36 -6.21
N ARG A 136 2.44 24.58 -5.74
CA ARG A 136 1.19 24.27 -6.44
C ARG A 136 0.14 25.39 -6.41
N PHE A 137 0.38 26.43 -5.63
CA PHE A 137 -0.50 27.60 -5.54
C PHE A 137 0.06 28.82 -6.26
N ILE A 138 1.16 28.63 -6.98
CA ILE A 138 1.77 29.65 -7.85
C ILE A 138 1.75 29.12 -9.27
N LYS A 139 1.37 29.98 -10.20
CA LYS A 139 1.55 29.77 -11.62
C LYS A 139 2.23 30.97 -12.25
N GLY A 140 2.90 30.74 -13.38
CA GLY A 140 3.55 31.75 -14.13
C GLY A 140 4.11 31.24 -15.46
N THR A 141 4.97 32.03 -16.09
CA THR A 141 5.62 31.64 -17.32
C THR A 141 6.97 31.01 -17.03
N CYS A 142 7.22 29.84 -17.64
CA CYS A 142 8.48 29.09 -17.47
C CYS A 142 9.68 29.96 -17.88
N PRO A 143 10.73 30.11 -17.04
CA PRO A 143 11.90 30.91 -17.34
C PRO A 143 12.75 30.33 -18.46
N LYS A 144 12.60 29.04 -18.82
CA LYS A 144 13.42 28.37 -19.83
C LYS A 144 12.74 28.29 -21.20
N CYS A 145 11.48 27.91 -21.29
CA CYS A 145 10.80 27.70 -22.57
C CYS A 145 9.67 28.71 -22.85
N ASN A 146 9.39 29.62 -21.92
CA ASN A 146 8.33 30.64 -21.99
C ASN A 146 6.90 30.03 -22.10
N ALA A 147 6.70 28.79 -21.74
CA ALA A 147 5.36 28.20 -21.61
C ALA A 147 4.59 28.89 -20.47
N LYS A 148 3.34 29.27 -20.72
CA LYS A 148 2.47 29.97 -19.77
C LYS A 148 1.83 28.98 -18.82
N ASP A 149 1.31 29.48 -17.70
CA ASP A 149 0.50 28.75 -16.71
C ASP A 149 1.19 27.53 -16.08
N GLN A 150 2.52 27.58 -15.97
CA GLN A 150 3.32 26.54 -15.34
C GLN A 150 3.34 26.70 -13.82
N TYR A 151 3.33 25.57 -13.09
CA TYR A 151 3.41 25.56 -11.62
C TYR A 151 4.80 25.95 -11.11
N GLY A 152 4.89 26.25 -9.80
CA GLY A 152 6.10 26.75 -9.15
C GLY A 152 7.25 25.77 -9.00
N ASP A 153 7.03 24.48 -9.24
CA ASP A 153 8.03 23.41 -9.06
C ASP A 153 8.71 22.99 -10.37
N SER A 154 7.94 22.92 -11.47
CA SER A 154 8.45 22.41 -12.74
C SER A 154 7.58 22.81 -13.93
N CYS A 155 8.18 22.82 -15.11
CA CYS A 155 7.49 23.08 -16.36
C CYS A 155 6.91 21.78 -16.95
N GLU A 156 5.61 21.71 -17.12
CA GLU A 156 4.93 20.54 -17.73
C GLU A 156 5.26 20.38 -19.22
N VAL A 157 5.74 21.46 -19.89
CA VAL A 157 6.05 21.44 -21.32
C VAL A 157 7.50 21.01 -21.60
N CYS A 158 8.49 21.53 -20.86
CA CYS A 158 9.90 21.23 -21.12
C CYS A 158 10.59 20.41 -20.03
N GLY A 159 9.87 20.05 -18.96
CA GLY A 159 10.38 19.22 -17.85
C GLY A 159 11.43 19.89 -16.95
N THR A 160 11.73 21.17 -17.16
CA THR A 160 12.71 21.87 -16.33
C THR A 160 12.16 22.17 -14.95
N THR A 161 12.96 21.91 -13.91
CA THR A 161 12.70 22.33 -12.53
C THR A 161 13.29 23.73 -12.29
N TYR A 162 12.67 24.51 -11.41
CA TYR A 162 13.10 25.87 -11.02
C TYR A 162 12.53 26.20 -9.62
N ASN A 163 13.06 27.26 -9.01
CA ASN A 163 12.42 27.79 -7.80
C ASN A 163 11.13 28.55 -8.18
N PRO A 164 10.09 28.54 -7.34
CA PRO A 164 8.86 29.29 -7.60
C PRO A 164 9.11 30.77 -7.93
N THR A 165 10.11 31.36 -7.27
CA THR A 165 10.52 32.76 -7.46
C THR A 165 11.18 33.05 -8.81
N ASP A 166 11.53 32.04 -9.60
CA ASP A 166 12.11 32.19 -10.95
C ASP A 166 11.02 32.33 -12.03
N LEU A 167 9.75 32.03 -11.70
CA LEU A 167 8.65 32.19 -12.64
C LEU A 167 8.46 33.61 -13.07
N ILE A 168 8.30 33.83 -14.38
CA ILE A 168 7.99 35.10 -14.96
C ILE A 168 6.49 35.37 -14.87
N ASP A 169 6.10 36.59 -14.52
CA ASP A 169 4.70 37.00 -14.36
C ASP A 169 3.91 36.04 -13.46
N ALA A 170 4.49 35.67 -12.32
CA ALA A 170 3.88 34.76 -11.34
C ALA A 170 2.57 35.36 -10.78
N TYR A 171 1.56 34.49 -10.59
CA TYR A 171 0.30 34.82 -9.94
C TYR A 171 -0.15 33.73 -8.97
N SER A 172 -0.89 34.15 -7.95
CA SER A 172 -1.52 33.21 -7.00
C SER A 172 -2.70 32.50 -7.65
N VAL A 173 -2.71 31.16 -7.55
CA VAL A 173 -3.86 30.34 -7.99
C VAL A 173 -5.09 30.57 -7.09
N LEU A 174 -4.88 31.06 -5.87
CA LEU A 174 -5.94 31.23 -4.87
C LEU A 174 -6.69 32.57 -5.03
N SER A 175 -5.96 33.66 -5.30
CA SER A 175 -6.54 35.01 -5.42
C SER A 175 -6.55 35.53 -6.87
N GLY A 176 -5.70 34.97 -7.74
CA GLY A 176 -5.43 35.52 -9.08
C GLY A 176 -4.49 36.73 -9.09
N GLU A 177 -4.10 37.22 -7.91
CA GLU A 177 -3.26 38.42 -7.77
C GLU A 177 -1.77 38.11 -7.95
N LYS A 178 -1.00 39.14 -8.23
CA LYS A 178 0.46 39.06 -8.30
C LYS A 178 1.04 38.99 -6.88
N PRO A 179 1.72 37.88 -6.50
CA PRO A 179 2.28 37.75 -5.17
C PRO A 179 3.52 38.65 -5.00
N VAL A 180 3.79 39.03 -3.75
CA VAL A 180 5.01 39.73 -3.36
C VAL A 180 6.05 38.74 -2.84
N ARG A 181 7.34 39.10 -2.94
CA ARG A 181 8.42 38.30 -2.35
C ARG A 181 8.62 38.74 -0.91
N ARG A 182 8.67 37.76 0.00
CA ARG A 182 8.97 37.96 1.42
C ARG A 182 10.00 36.96 1.89
N LYS A 183 10.84 37.38 2.82
CA LYS A 183 11.82 36.56 3.49
C LYS A 183 11.19 35.92 4.71
N THR A 184 11.56 34.66 4.94
CA THR A 184 11.08 33.87 6.07
C THR A 184 12.13 32.85 6.47
N ASP A 185 12.24 32.55 7.78
CA ASP A 185 13.15 31.51 8.27
C ASP A 185 12.50 30.16 8.09
N HIS A 186 13.22 29.22 7.48
CA HIS A 186 12.82 27.84 7.31
C HIS A 186 13.78 26.88 7.97
N TYR A 187 13.26 25.74 8.39
CA TYR A 187 13.98 24.67 9.09
C TYR A 187 14.30 23.57 8.10
N PHE A 188 15.57 23.26 7.96
CA PHE A 188 16.05 22.26 7.01
C PHE A 188 16.63 21.06 7.74
N PHE A 189 16.22 19.85 7.35
CA PHE A 189 16.91 18.64 7.72
C PHE A 189 18.11 18.45 6.78
N LYS A 190 19.31 18.33 7.35
CA LYS A 190 20.57 18.21 6.61
C LYS A 190 20.74 16.81 6.01
N LEU A 191 19.93 16.50 5.03
CA LEU A 191 19.96 15.21 4.34
C LEU A 191 21.29 14.98 3.61
N SER A 192 21.93 16.03 3.11
CA SER A 192 23.24 15.99 2.47
C SER A 192 24.33 15.38 3.38
N GLU A 193 24.27 15.62 4.69
CA GLU A 193 25.19 15.05 5.67
C GLU A 193 24.86 13.58 6.03
N CYS A 194 23.83 13.00 5.45
CA CYS A 194 23.42 11.60 5.72
C CYS A 194 23.79 10.66 4.56
N SER A 195 24.49 11.15 3.54
CA SER A 195 24.77 10.43 2.29
C SER A 195 25.46 9.10 2.50
N ASP A 196 26.55 9.06 3.27
CA ASP A 196 27.34 7.84 3.53
C ASP A 196 26.49 6.73 4.17
N PHE A 197 25.67 7.11 5.16
CA PHE A 197 24.74 6.17 5.80
C PHE A 197 23.69 5.65 4.80
N LEU A 198 23.08 6.55 4.02
CA LEU A 198 22.02 6.20 3.08
C LEU A 198 22.54 5.34 1.93
N GLU A 199 23.74 5.61 1.40
CA GLU A 199 24.36 4.76 0.37
C GLU A 199 24.57 3.34 0.87
N GLN A 200 25.11 3.17 2.08
CA GLN A 200 25.31 1.84 2.68
C GLN A 200 23.96 1.15 2.93
N TRP A 201 22.98 1.87 3.48
CA TRP A 201 21.68 1.31 3.82
C TRP A 201 20.89 0.90 2.57
N THR A 202 20.86 1.70 1.51
CA THR A 202 20.14 1.40 0.26
C THR A 202 20.74 0.23 -0.53
N GLN A 203 22.02 -0.10 -0.27
CA GLN A 203 22.73 -1.23 -0.88
C GLN A 203 22.69 -2.51 -0.03
N SER A 204 22.16 -2.46 1.19
CA SER A 204 22.17 -3.57 2.14
C SER A 204 21.01 -4.55 2.00
N ASP A 205 20.48 -4.78 0.79
CA ASP A 205 19.32 -5.65 0.53
C ASP A 205 18.00 -5.15 1.17
N THR A 206 17.91 -3.88 1.52
CA THR A 206 16.69 -3.25 2.06
C THR A 206 15.69 -2.90 0.99
N LEU A 207 16.13 -2.77 -0.25
CA LEU A 207 15.35 -2.35 -1.42
C LEU A 207 15.41 -3.39 -2.55
N GLN A 208 14.44 -3.31 -3.45
CA GLN A 208 14.53 -4.00 -4.73
C GLN A 208 15.71 -3.43 -5.55
N THR A 209 16.35 -4.27 -6.36
CA THR A 209 17.50 -3.87 -7.19
C THR A 209 17.20 -2.65 -8.06
N GLU A 210 16.02 -2.60 -8.68
CA GLU A 210 15.59 -1.46 -9.51
C GLU A 210 15.49 -0.17 -8.71
N ALA A 211 14.94 -0.24 -7.49
CA ALA A 211 14.82 0.90 -6.59
C ALA A 211 16.20 1.40 -6.13
N SER A 212 17.07 0.47 -5.73
CA SER A 212 18.45 0.80 -5.33
C SER A 212 19.22 1.47 -6.48
N ASN A 213 19.13 0.93 -7.71
CA ASN A 213 19.79 1.50 -8.88
C ASN A 213 19.28 2.93 -9.18
N LYS A 214 17.98 3.15 -9.08
CA LYS A 214 17.41 4.49 -9.30
C LYS A 214 17.91 5.51 -8.30
N LEU A 215 18.13 5.12 -7.05
CA LEU A 215 18.65 6.02 -6.02
C LEU A 215 20.12 6.41 -6.23
N GLN A 216 20.91 5.61 -6.97
CA GLN A 216 22.29 5.97 -7.30
C GLN A 216 22.38 7.27 -8.14
N GLU A 217 21.36 7.58 -8.93
CA GLU A 217 21.29 8.85 -9.67
C GLU A 217 21.24 10.05 -8.72
N TRP A 218 20.50 9.93 -7.61
CA TRP A 218 20.39 10.97 -6.59
C TRP A 218 21.69 11.15 -5.80
N PHE A 219 22.35 10.06 -5.41
CA PHE A 219 23.67 10.14 -4.74
C PHE A 219 24.70 10.77 -5.66
N SER A 220 24.71 10.41 -6.94
CA SER A 220 25.66 10.97 -7.94
C SER A 220 25.42 12.46 -8.18
N ALA A 221 24.19 12.94 -8.09
CA ALA A 221 23.84 14.37 -8.20
C ALA A 221 24.12 15.15 -6.91
N GLY A 222 24.30 14.46 -5.77
CA GLY A 222 24.37 15.02 -4.43
C GLY A 222 22.99 15.26 -3.81
N LEU A 223 22.83 14.80 -2.55
CA LEU A 223 21.58 15.01 -1.81
C LEU A 223 21.46 16.46 -1.36
N ASN A 224 20.29 17.05 -1.53
CA ASN A 224 19.98 18.38 -1.02
C ASN A 224 19.32 18.29 0.37
N ASP A 225 19.58 19.31 1.20
CA ASP A 225 18.89 19.46 2.46
C ASP A 225 17.40 19.69 2.22
N TRP A 226 16.62 19.19 3.15
CA TRP A 226 15.18 19.17 3.02
C TRP A 226 14.49 20.18 3.92
N ASP A 227 13.66 21.04 3.33
CA ASP A 227 12.80 21.97 4.06
C ASP A 227 11.65 21.23 4.75
N ILE A 228 11.74 21.14 6.07
CA ILE A 228 10.77 20.47 6.94
C ILE A 228 9.77 21.41 7.59
N SER A 229 9.74 22.67 7.19
CA SER A 229 8.85 23.69 7.79
C SER A 229 7.88 24.32 6.80
N ARG A 230 6.78 24.81 7.32
CA ARG A 230 5.81 25.63 6.57
C ARG A 230 5.34 26.79 7.44
N ASP A 231 5.07 27.94 6.79
CA ASP A 231 4.53 29.13 7.43
C ASP A 231 3.02 29.03 7.65
N ALA A 232 2.53 29.69 8.70
CA ALA A 232 1.10 29.90 8.92
C ALA A 232 0.46 30.71 7.75
N PRO A 233 -0.83 30.45 7.42
CA PRO A 233 -1.71 29.41 7.96
C PRO A 233 -1.41 28.03 7.37
N TYR A 234 -1.38 27.02 8.22
CA TYR A 234 -1.12 25.66 7.81
C TYR A 234 -1.84 24.69 8.76
N PHE A 235 -2.45 23.64 8.24
CA PHE A 235 -3.04 22.58 9.05
C PHE A 235 -1.98 21.51 9.32
N GLY A 236 -1.57 21.37 10.58
CA GLY A 236 -0.50 20.48 11.02
C GLY A 236 -0.02 20.85 12.42
N PHE A 237 1.08 20.26 12.86
CA PHE A 237 1.68 20.53 14.17
C PHE A 237 2.69 21.67 14.10
N GLU A 238 2.58 22.61 15.05
CA GLU A 238 3.54 23.69 15.17
C GLU A 238 4.90 23.18 15.66
N ILE A 239 5.99 23.72 15.10
CA ILE A 239 7.35 23.33 15.48
C ILE A 239 7.65 23.88 16.89
N PRO A 240 8.15 23.05 17.84
CA PRO A 240 8.49 23.50 19.18
C PRO A 240 9.48 24.67 19.18
N GLY A 241 9.11 25.73 19.85
CA GLY A 241 9.92 26.96 19.98
C GLY A 241 9.99 27.83 18.72
N ALA A 242 9.16 27.57 17.71
CA ALA A 242 9.08 28.35 16.47
C ALA A 242 7.63 28.78 16.17
N PRO A 243 7.08 29.79 16.85
CA PRO A 243 5.70 30.23 16.68
C PRO A 243 5.38 30.60 15.23
N GLY A 244 4.25 30.09 14.71
CA GLY A 244 3.80 30.27 13.33
C GLY A 244 4.55 29.44 12.29
N LYS A 245 5.38 28.49 12.73
CA LYS A 245 6.04 27.49 11.86
C LYS A 245 5.49 26.11 12.17
N TYR A 246 5.16 25.36 11.14
CA TYR A 246 4.54 24.05 11.20
C TYR A 246 5.44 23.00 10.55
N PHE A 247 5.38 21.77 11.03
CA PHE A 247 6.04 20.67 10.33
C PHE A 247 5.45 20.47 8.95
N TYR A 248 6.32 20.31 7.97
CA TYR A 248 5.92 19.89 6.64
C TYR A 248 5.38 18.45 6.69
N VAL A 249 4.27 18.22 6.02
CA VAL A 249 3.55 16.92 6.03
C VAL A 249 4.45 15.69 5.81
N TRP A 250 5.49 15.79 5.01
CA TRP A 250 6.41 14.67 4.79
C TRP A 250 7.38 14.40 5.96
N LEU A 251 7.44 15.26 6.97
CA LEU A 251 8.09 14.92 8.23
C LEU A 251 7.16 14.09 9.12
N ASP A 252 5.93 14.54 9.34
CA ASP A 252 5.01 13.93 10.29
C ASP A 252 4.18 12.76 9.71
N ALA A 253 4.00 12.70 8.39
CA ALA A 253 3.29 11.60 7.74
C ALA A 253 3.94 10.23 8.00
N PRO A 254 5.24 9.99 7.72
CA PRO A 254 5.84 8.69 8.01
C PRO A 254 5.92 8.38 9.51
N ILE A 255 5.93 9.39 10.38
CA ILE A 255 5.80 9.20 11.83
C ILE A 255 4.41 8.63 12.19
N GLY A 256 3.42 8.84 11.35
CA GLY A 256 2.09 8.23 11.45
C GLY A 256 2.10 6.70 11.52
N TYR A 257 3.12 6.02 10.92
CA TYR A 257 3.33 4.59 11.13
C TYR A 257 3.63 4.26 12.60
N MET A 258 4.49 5.07 13.20
CA MET A 258 4.88 4.91 14.62
C MET A 258 3.70 5.22 15.54
N ALA A 259 2.97 6.29 15.26
CA ALA A 259 1.79 6.71 16.01
C ALA A 259 0.67 5.67 15.96
N SER A 260 0.38 5.13 14.78
CA SER A 260 -0.60 4.06 14.62
C SER A 260 -0.20 2.81 15.41
N PHE A 261 1.08 2.42 15.34
CA PHE A 261 1.56 1.28 16.13
C PHE A 261 1.54 1.57 17.64
N MET A 262 1.90 2.77 18.07
CA MET A 262 1.86 3.16 19.49
C MET A 262 0.44 3.05 20.04
N ASN A 263 -0.55 3.57 19.32
CA ASN A 263 -1.96 3.45 19.68
C ASN A 263 -2.40 1.98 19.75
N TYR A 264 -2.04 1.18 18.75
CA TYR A 264 -2.33 -0.25 18.71
C TYR A 264 -1.67 -1.00 19.88
N ALA A 265 -0.39 -0.78 20.11
CA ALA A 265 0.38 -1.45 21.16
C ALA A 265 -0.19 -1.18 22.56
N LYS A 266 -0.57 0.06 22.83
CA LYS A 266 -1.21 0.47 24.09
C LYS A 266 -2.53 -0.30 24.34
N ASN A 267 -3.32 -0.54 23.29
CA ASN A 267 -4.60 -1.22 23.38
C ASN A 267 -4.48 -2.75 23.42
N ASN A 268 -3.31 -3.32 23.07
CA ASN A 268 -3.08 -4.76 22.94
C ASN A 268 -1.94 -5.28 23.84
N GLU A 269 -1.52 -4.50 24.85
CA GLU A 269 -0.46 -4.88 25.80
C GLU A 269 0.88 -5.26 25.15
N LEU A 270 1.20 -4.63 24.00
CA LEU A 270 2.45 -4.81 23.27
C LEU A 270 3.47 -3.74 23.66
N SER A 271 4.75 -4.08 23.56
CA SER A 271 5.83 -3.11 23.73
C SER A 271 6.09 -2.36 22.41
N TYR A 272 5.96 -1.04 22.44
CA TYR A 272 6.34 -0.18 21.32
C TYR A 272 7.84 -0.33 20.97
N ASP A 273 8.71 -0.38 21.99
CA ASP A 273 10.15 -0.50 21.84
C ASP A 273 10.58 -1.78 21.15
N ASP A 274 9.83 -2.86 21.32
CA ASP A 274 10.10 -4.14 20.66
C ASP A 274 10.09 -4.05 19.13
N PHE A 275 9.45 -3.02 18.58
CA PHE A 275 9.33 -2.83 17.13
C PHE A 275 10.08 -1.61 16.62
N TRP A 276 10.15 -0.51 17.37
CA TRP A 276 10.67 0.76 16.86
C TRP A 276 12.04 1.17 17.44
N LYS A 277 12.48 0.55 18.53
CA LYS A 277 13.78 0.86 19.13
C LYS A 277 14.94 0.33 18.27
N LYS A 278 16.01 1.08 18.21
CA LYS A 278 17.26 0.67 17.56
C LYS A 278 17.76 -0.64 18.14
N GLY A 279 18.09 -1.62 17.27
CA GLY A 279 18.51 -2.95 17.69
C GLY A 279 17.39 -3.94 17.99
N SER A 280 16.12 -3.59 17.76
CA SER A 280 15.00 -4.55 17.81
C SER A 280 15.20 -5.70 16.81
N ASP A 281 14.83 -6.92 17.21
CA ASP A 281 14.85 -8.13 16.36
C ASP A 281 13.63 -8.24 15.45
N ALA A 282 12.60 -7.40 15.62
CA ALA A 282 11.43 -7.39 14.75
C ALA A 282 11.80 -6.91 13.35
N GLU A 283 11.10 -7.34 12.33
CA GLU A 283 11.23 -6.83 10.97
C GLU A 283 10.23 -5.68 10.75
N LEU A 284 10.71 -4.55 10.22
CA LEU A 284 9.87 -3.43 9.80
C LEU A 284 9.81 -3.41 8.28
N ILE A 285 8.61 -3.59 7.72
CA ILE A 285 8.41 -3.74 6.28
C ILE A 285 7.41 -2.70 5.79
N HIS A 286 7.82 -1.88 4.83
CA HIS A 286 6.98 -0.90 4.19
C HIS A 286 6.61 -1.34 2.77
N PHE A 287 5.32 -1.25 2.42
CA PHE A 287 4.84 -1.32 1.05
C PHE A 287 4.47 0.09 0.60
N ILE A 288 4.93 0.50 -0.59
CA ILE A 288 4.77 1.87 -1.09
C ILE A 288 4.59 1.92 -2.61
N GLY A 289 3.97 2.97 -3.12
CA GLY A 289 4.05 3.31 -4.53
C GLY A 289 5.44 3.83 -4.92
N LYS A 290 5.88 3.58 -6.15
CA LYS A 290 7.21 4.02 -6.65
C LYS A 290 7.41 5.53 -6.68
N ASP A 291 6.33 6.31 -6.66
CA ASP A 291 6.33 7.79 -6.65
C ASP A 291 6.84 8.39 -5.33
N ILE A 292 6.68 7.65 -4.23
CA ILE A 292 7.13 8.07 -2.90
C ILE A 292 8.40 7.33 -2.44
N LEU A 293 9.11 6.67 -3.37
CA LEU A 293 10.35 5.96 -3.08
C LEU A 293 11.40 6.88 -2.46
N TYR A 294 11.55 8.10 -2.98
CA TYR A 294 12.51 9.08 -2.47
C TYR A 294 12.29 9.37 -0.98
N PHE A 295 11.04 9.58 -0.58
CA PHE A 295 10.68 9.87 0.80
C PHE A 295 10.97 8.71 1.74
N HIS A 296 10.65 7.49 1.34
CA HIS A 296 10.79 6.30 2.18
C HIS A 296 12.20 5.70 2.18
N ALA A 297 12.97 5.92 1.11
CA ALA A 297 14.30 5.32 0.99
C ALA A 297 15.47 6.27 1.30
N LEU A 298 15.22 7.58 1.39
CA LEU A 298 16.25 8.55 1.77
C LEU A 298 15.85 9.31 3.03
N PHE A 299 14.77 10.07 2.98
CA PHE A 299 14.38 10.93 4.08
C PHE A 299 14.00 10.13 5.34
N TRP A 300 13.10 9.18 5.23
CA TRP A 300 12.61 8.38 6.35
C TRP A 300 13.69 7.59 7.09
N PRO A 301 14.56 6.78 6.43
CA PRO A 301 15.61 6.06 7.13
C PRO A 301 16.66 7.00 7.74
N ALA A 302 16.95 8.16 7.13
CA ALA A 302 17.83 9.14 7.75
C ALA A 302 17.21 9.74 9.01
N THR A 303 15.93 10.14 8.96
CA THR A 303 15.21 10.66 10.13
C THR A 303 15.22 9.64 11.27
N LEU A 304 14.91 8.39 11.01
CA LEU A 304 14.92 7.30 12.00
C LEU A 304 16.31 7.08 12.59
N ASN A 305 17.34 6.94 11.75
CA ASN A 305 18.68 6.63 12.22
C ASN A 305 19.26 7.74 13.10
N PHE A 306 19.01 8.99 12.76
CA PHE A 306 19.54 10.16 13.50
C PHE A 306 18.63 10.64 14.63
N SER A 307 17.49 9.97 14.86
CA SER A 307 16.64 10.13 16.03
C SER A 307 16.58 8.89 16.93
N ASP A 308 17.60 8.00 16.82
CA ASP A 308 17.80 6.78 17.61
C ASP A 308 16.69 5.73 17.49
N HIS A 309 16.05 5.68 16.31
CA HIS A 309 15.07 4.65 15.96
C HIS A 309 15.66 3.62 14.99
N ARG A 310 15.02 2.46 14.90
CA ARG A 310 15.37 1.46 13.89
C ARG A 310 14.93 1.91 12.51
N THR A 311 15.71 1.59 11.49
CA THR A 311 15.35 1.79 10.10
C THR A 311 14.53 0.61 9.55
N PRO A 312 13.79 0.77 8.46
CA PRO A 312 13.07 -0.34 7.82
C PRO A 312 14.02 -1.48 7.45
N SER A 313 13.55 -2.72 7.66
CA SER A 313 14.24 -3.93 7.21
C SER A 313 14.09 -4.12 5.70
N LYS A 314 12.93 -3.78 5.17
CA LYS A 314 12.59 -3.85 3.73
C LYS A 314 11.63 -2.73 3.36
N ILE A 315 11.81 -2.20 2.15
CA ILE A 315 10.82 -1.35 1.49
C ILE A 315 10.50 -1.99 0.14
N PHE A 316 9.23 -2.25 -0.08
CA PHE A 316 8.72 -2.84 -1.30
C PHE A 316 7.93 -1.81 -2.10
N ALA A 317 8.49 -1.37 -3.22
CA ALA A 317 7.86 -0.42 -4.12
C ALA A 317 7.13 -1.16 -5.26
N HIS A 318 5.94 -0.68 -5.62
CA HIS A 318 5.17 -1.17 -6.76
C HIS A 318 4.97 -0.06 -7.81
N GLY A 319 4.60 -0.46 -9.04
CA GLY A 319 4.28 0.44 -10.14
C GLY A 319 2.89 1.07 -10.01
N PHE A 320 2.55 1.96 -10.94
CA PHE A 320 1.23 2.57 -11.02
C PHE A 320 0.20 1.63 -11.63
N LEU A 321 -1.08 1.96 -11.41
CA LEU A 321 -2.19 1.35 -12.13
C LEU A 321 -2.55 2.20 -13.35
N THR A 322 -2.59 1.57 -14.52
CA THR A 322 -3.26 2.09 -15.70
C THR A 322 -4.59 1.39 -15.91
N VAL A 323 -5.50 1.98 -16.66
CA VAL A 323 -6.80 1.38 -17.03
C VAL A 323 -6.89 1.40 -18.54
N ASN A 324 -6.94 0.21 -19.16
CA ASN A 324 -6.90 0.03 -20.61
C ASN A 324 -5.72 0.77 -21.27
N GLY A 325 -4.54 0.69 -20.67
CA GLY A 325 -3.31 1.32 -21.15
C GLY A 325 -3.20 2.83 -20.88
N GLU A 326 -4.19 3.45 -20.25
CA GLU A 326 -4.18 4.88 -19.94
C GLU A 326 -4.02 5.15 -18.44
N LYS A 327 -3.35 6.26 -18.11
CA LYS A 327 -3.30 6.75 -16.72
C LYS A 327 -4.70 7.07 -16.23
N MET A 328 -4.99 6.76 -14.97
CA MET A 328 -6.25 7.13 -14.34
C MET A 328 -6.42 8.66 -14.35
N SER A 329 -7.54 9.12 -14.88
CA SER A 329 -7.88 10.55 -14.99
C SER A 329 -9.39 10.76 -14.91
N LYS A 330 -9.80 11.74 -14.09
CA LYS A 330 -11.21 12.12 -13.98
C LYS A 330 -11.76 12.65 -15.32
N SER A 331 -10.96 13.42 -16.04
CA SER A 331 -11.37 14.01 -17.34
C SER A 331 -11.52 12.97 -18.45
N ARG A 332 -10.86 11.82 -18.34
CA ARG A 332 -10.93 10.72 -19.32
C ARG A 332 -11.90 9.61 -18.92
N GLY A 333 -12.54 9.70 -17.75
CA GLY A 333 -13.45 8.66 -17.26
C GLY A 333 -12.75 7.37 -16.81
N THR A 334 -11.41 7.34 -16.72
CA THR A 334 -10.62 6.19 -16.27
C THR A 334 -10.38 6.19 -14.76
N PHE A 335 -10.91 7.18 -14.05
CA PHE A 335 -10.78 7.31 -12.60
C PHE A 335 -11.90 6.53 -11.90
N ILE A 336 -11.57 5.34 -11.39
CA ILE A 336 -12.51 4.45 -10.71
C ILE A 336 -12.22 4.48 -9.21
N THR A 337 -13.19 4.93 -8.40
CA THR A 337 -13.09 4.91 -6.94
C THR A 337 -13.38 3.52 -6.38
N ALA A 338 -12.88 3.23 -5.17
CA ALA A 338 -13.21 2.01 -4.44
C ALA A 338 -14.74 1.86 -4.29
N ARG A 339 -15.41 2.96 -3.90
CA ARG A 339 -16.86 2.99 -3.74
C ARG A 339 -17.62 2.66 -5.01
N SER A 340 -17.24 3.27 -6.15
CA SER A 340 -17.92 2.99 -7.44
C SER A 340 -17.73 1.54 -7.90
N TYR A 341 -16.58 0.92 -7.60
CA TYR A 341 -16.37 -0.49 -7.87
C TYR A 341 -17.30 -1.38 -7.03
N ILE A 342 -17.38 -1.16 -5.71
CA ILE A 342 -18.23 -1.95 -4.81
C ILE A 342 -19.72 -1.79 -5.14
N GLU A 343 -20.17 -0.59 -5.49
CA GLU A 343 -21.56 -0.34 -5.92
C GLU A 343 -21.92 -1.11 -7.19
N CYS A 344 -20.97 -1.24 -8.12
CA CYS A 344 -21.16 -1.93 -9.39
C CYS A 344 -21.09 -3.46 -9.24
N LEU A 345 -19.98 -3.98 -8.67
CA LEU A 345 -19.67 -5.41 -8.68
C LEU A 345 -19.97 -6.12 -7.36
N LYS A 346 -20.14 -5.41 -6.25
CA LYS A 346 -20.48 -5.90 -4.90
C LYS A 346 -19.56 -6.99 -4.33
N ASN A 347 -18.50 -7.37 -5.03
CA ASN A 347 -17.56 -8.41 -4.63
C ASN A 347 -16.12 -7.94 -4.81
N PRO A 348 -15.38 -7.67 -3.72
CA PRO A 348 -13.99 -7.23 -3.78
C PRO A 348 -13.03 -8.31 -4.25
N GLU A 349 -13.38 -9.60 -4.08
CA GLU A 349 -12.49 -10.73 -4.36
C GLU A 349 -12.11 -10.84 -5.83
N TYR A 350 -12.95 -10.36 -6.74
CA TYR A 350 -12.63 -10.33 -8.17
C TYR A 350 -11.43 -9.42 -8.46
N LEU A 351 -11.41 -8.22 -7.86
CA LEU A 351 -10.29 -7.29 -8.01
C LEU A 351 -9.04 -7.79 -7.27
N ARG A 352 -9.22 -8.32 -6.06
CA ARG A 352 -8.15 -8.90 -5.26
C ARG A 352 -7.44 -10.02 -6.02
N TYR A 353 -8.22 -10.94 -6.61
CA TYR A 353 -7.69 -12.01 -7.44
C TYR A 353 -6.99 -11.48 -8.70
N TYR A 354 -7.59 -10.50 -9.37
CA TYR A 354 -6.98 -9.92 -10.57
C TYR A 354 -5.62 -9.31 -10.25
N TYR A 355 -5.52 -8.51 -9.22
CA TYR A 355 -4.24 -7.94 -8.78
C TYR A 355 -3.24 -9.02 -8.37
N PHE A 356 -3.66 -10.01 -7.57
CA PHE A 356 -2.83 -11.17 -7.25
C PHE A 356 -2.25 -11.84 -8.50
N SER A 357 -3.04 -11.97 -9.56
CA SER A 357 -2.61 -12.62 -10.81
C SER A 357 -1.65 -11.77 -11.65
N LYS A 358 -1.54 -10.46 -11.38
CA LYS A 358 -0.69 -9.51 -12.11
C LYS A 358 0.54 -9.06 -11.33
N LEU A 359 0.43 -8.96 -10.03
CA LEU A 359 1.47 -8.45 -9.15
C LEU A 359 2.71 -9.35 -9.11
N ASN A 360 3.87 -8.72 -9.05
CA ASN A 360 5.16 -9.33 -8.89
C ASN A 360 6.07 -8.50 -7.97
N ASP A 361 7.34 -8.87 -7.88
CA ASP A 361 8.35 -8.20 -7.06
C ASP A 361 9.04 -7.01 -7.73
N SER A 362 8.56 -6.54 -8.90
CA SER A 362 9.10 -5.39 -9.64
C SER A 362 8.29 -4.11 -9.42
N MET A 363 8.85 -2.98 -9.88
CA MET A 363 8.19 -1.67 -9.90
C MET A 363 7.47 -1.37 -11.23
N GLU A 364 7.17 -2.40 -12.03
CA GLU A 364 6.45 -2.25 -13.29
C GLU A 364 5.00 -1.82 -13.06
N ASP A 365 4.48 -1.01 -13.98
CA ASP A 365 3.08 -0.59 -13.97
C ASP A 365 2.15 -1.78 -14.27
N ILE A 366 1.00 -1.80 -13.63
CA ILE A 366 -0.04 -2.81 -13.83
C ILE A 366 -1.15 -2.19 -14.67
N ASP A 367 -1.59 -2.91 -15.70
CA ASP A 367 -2.76 -2.49 -16.47
C ASP A 367 -4.02 -3.26 -16.06
N LEU A 368 -5.04 -2.53 -15.63
CA LEU A 368 -6.40 -3.04 -15.48
C LEU A 368 -7.09 -2.97 -16.85
N ASN A 369 -6.85 -3.99 -17.69
CA ASN A 369 -7.63 -4.18 -18.89
C ASN A 369 -8.97 -4.85 -18.53
N LEU A 370 -10.09 -4.20 -18.82
CA LEU A 370 -11.41 -4.66 -18.37
C LEU A 370 -11.83 -5.98 -19.02
N ASP A 371 -11.49 -6.21 -20.29
CA ASP A 371 -11.79 -7.47 -20.99
C ASP A 371 -10.97 -8.62 -20.40
N ASP A 372 -9.67 -8.39 -20.12
CA ASP A 372 -8.81 -9.36 -19.45
C ASP A 372 -9.27 -9.64 -18.01
N PHE A 373 -9.72 -8.60 -17.29
CA PHE A 373 -10.31 -8.77 -15.96
C PHE A 373 -11.52 -9.71 -15.98
N ILE A 374 -12.46 -9.48 -16.88
CA ILE A 374 -13.66 -10.31 -17.04
C ILE A 374 -13.27 -11.74 -17.45
N ALA A 375 -12.39 -11.87 -18.44
CA ALA A 375 -11.92 -13.17 -18.92
C ALA A 375 -11.22 -13.97 -17.80
N LYS A 376 -10.37 -13.30 -17.01
CA LYS A 376 -9.60 -13.92 -15.93
C LYS A 376 -10.49 -14.39 -14.79
N VAL A 377 -11.43 -13.57 -14.33
CA VAL A 377 -12.41 -13.94 -13.30
C VAL A 377 -13.26 -15.12 -13.76
N ASN A 378 -13.77 -15.07 -14.98
CA ASN A 378 -14.64 -16.14 -15.52
C ASN A 378 -13.86 -17.44 -15.73
N SER A 379 -12.64 -17.39 -16.29
CA SER A 379 -11.87 -18.61 -16.56
C SER A 379 -11.32 -19.25 -15.28
N ASP A 380 -10.70 -18.46 -14.43
CA ASP A 380 -9.95 -18.99 -13.29
C ASP A 380 -10.83 -19.21 -12.05
N LEU A 381 -11.61 -18.20 -11.65
CA LEU A 381 -12.45 -18.35 -10.46
C LEU A 381 -13.70 -19.16 -10.75
N VAL A 382 -14.51 -18.77 -11.74
CA VAL A 382 -15.79 -19.43 -12.03
C VAL A 382 -15.55 -20.77 -12.72
N GLY A 383 -14.79 -20.78 -13.81
CA GLY A 383 -14.60 -21.95 -14.67
C GLY A 383 -13.72 -23.05 -14.06
N LYS A 384 -12.81 -22.70 -13.14
CA LYS A 384 -11.90 -23.67 -12.55
C LYS A 384 -12.14 -23.86 -11.05
N LEU A 385 -12.00 -22.83 -10.22
CA LEU A 385 -12.07 -22.96 -8.77
C LEU A 385 -13.47 -23.31 -8.28
N VAL A 386 -14.47 -22.47 -8.57
CA VAL A 386 -15.85 -22.66 -8.12
C VAL A 386 -16.52 -23.87 -8.78
N ASN A 387 -16.05 -24.25 -9.96
CA ASN A 387 -16.54 -25.42 -10.68
C ASN A 387 -16.36 -26.73 -9.88
N ILE A 388 -15.27 -26.86 -9.09
CA ILE A 388 -15.02 -28.07 -8.30
C ILE A 388 -16.11 -28.27 -7.22
N PRO A 389 -16.31 -27.35 -6.25
CA PRO A 389 -17.35 -27.53 -5.25
C PRO A 389 -18.75 -27.58 -5.88
N SER A 390 -19.03 -26.85 -6.93
CA SER A 390 -20.31 -26.90 -7.65
C SER A 390 -20.66 -28.31 -8.15
N ARG A 391 -19.67 -29.09 -8.53
CA ARG A 391 -19.84 -30.44 -9.10
C ARG A 391 -19.70 -31.59 -8.08
N THR A 392 -19.25 -31.29 -6.86
CA THR A 392 -18.91 -32.32 -5.88
C THR A 392 -19.63 -32.16 -4.54
N SER A 393 -19.84 -30.93 -4.03
CA SER A 393 -20.41 -30.67 -2.71
C SER A 393 -21.86 -31.19 -2.56
N GLY A 394 -22.65 -31.09 -3.62
CA GLY A 394 -24.03 -31.60 -3.62
C GLY A 394 -24.15 -33.09 -3.35
N PHE A 395 -23.17 -33.89 -3.79
CA PHE A 395 -23.11 -35.33 -3.49
C PHE A 395 -22.74 -35.59 -2.03
N ILE A 396 -21.80 -34.81 -1.47
CA ILE A 396 -21.41 -34.88 -0.07
C ILE A 396 -22.61 -34.60 0.85
N SER A 397 -23.36 -33.54 0.53
CA SER A 397 -24.56 -33.20 1.30
C SER A 397 -25.65 -34.28 1.19
N LYS A 398 -25.86 -34.78 -0.01
CA LYS A 398 -26.98 -35.70 -0.28
C LYS A 398 -26.74 -37.12 0.28
N PHE A 399 -25.50 -37.63 0.18
CA PHE A 399 -25.22 -39.03 0.43
C PHE A 399 -24.32 -39.29 1.65
N PHE A 400 -23.59 -38.27 2.15
CA PHE A 400 -22.55 -38.42 3.18
C PHE A 400 -22.71 -37.49 4.38
N ASN A 401 -23.92 -36.98 4.63
CA ASN A 401 -24.25 -36.12 5.79
C ASN A 401 -23.30 -34.90 5.96
N ASN A 402 -22.88 -34.27 4.89
CA ASN A 402 -21.90 -33.18 4.86
C ASN A 402 -20.50 -33.57 5.41
N MET A 403 -20.19 -34.85 5.51
CA MET A 403 -18.86 -35.30 5.94
C MET A 403 -17.99 -35.68 4.76
N ILE A 404 -16.76 -35.19 4.73
CA ILE A 404 -15.73 -35.61 3.77
C ILE A 404 -14.89 -36.75 4.36
N MET A 405 -14.32 -37.55 3.47
CA MET A 405 -13.41 -38.64 3.84
C MET A 405 -12.08 -38.05 4.34
N SER A 406 -11.47 -38.60 5.38
CA SER A 406 -10.12 -38.20 5.78
C SER A 406 -9.09 -38.61 4.72
N SER A 407 -8.02 -37.84 4.59
CA SER A 407 -6.96 -38.12 3.58
C SER A 407 -6.28 -39.46 3.76
N GLU A 408 -6.20 -39.97 4.99
CA GLU A 408 -5.63 -41.26 5.31
C GLU A 408 -6.52 -42.44 4.78
N SER A 409 -7.79 -42.16 4.58
CA SER A 409 -8.79 -43.15 4.11
C SER A 409 -8.86 -43.23 2.59
N PHE A 410 -8.14 -42.40 1.81
CA PHE A 410 -8.10 -42.49 0.36
C PHE A 410 -7.52 -43.82 -0.10
N GLN A 411 -8.21 -44.50 -1.02
CA GLN A 411 -7.89 -45.85 -1.45
C GLN A 411 -7.13 -45.88 -2.76
N THR A 412 -7.58 -45.04 -3.72
CA THR A 412 -7.02 -45.04 -5.07
C THR A 412 -5.68 -44.31 -5.15
N PRO A 413 -4.72 -44.81 -5.96
CA PRO A 413 -3.45 -44.11 -6.18
C PRO A 413 -3.65 -42.70 -6.73
N GLU A 414 -4.65 -42.50 -7.59
CA GLU A 414 -4.96 -41.23 -8.21
C GLU A 414 -5.41 -40.20 -7.18
N ALA A 415 -6.31 -40.58 -6.23
CA ALA A 415 -6.74 -39.68 -5.16
C ALA A 415 -5.59 -39.29 -4.23
N LYS A 416 -4.74 -40.29 -3.86
CA LYS A 416 -3.52 -40.04 -3.07
C LYS A 416 -2.55 -39.12 -3.78
N ASN A 417 -2.33 -39.32 -5.07
CA ASN A 417 -1.44 -38.47 -5.88
C ASN A 417 -2.00 -37.05 -5.99
N LEU A 418 -3.30 -36.90 -6.23
CA LEU A 418 -3.94 -35.59 -6.30
C LEU A 418 -3.80 -34.85 -4.96
N HIS A 419 -4.16 -35.49 -3.84
CA HIS A 419 -4.02 -34.87 -2.51
C HIS A 419 -2.56 -34.51 -2.18
N SER A 420 -1.60 -35.38 -2.51
CA SER A 420 -0.18 -35.08 -2.31
C SER A 420 0.37 -34.01 -3.25
N GLY A 421 -0.32 -33.73 -4.34
CA GLY A 421 0.07 -32.72 -5.33
C GLY A 421 0.20 -31.34 -4.72
N ILE A 422 -0.78 -30.92 -3.88
CA ILE A 422 -0.71 -29.61 -3.20
C ILE A 422 0.48 -29.54 -2.22
N LEU A 423 0.80 -30.64 -1.56
CA LEU A 423 1.94 -30.68 -0.63
C LEU A 423 3.28 -30.56 -1.37
N LYS A 424 3.38 -31.07 -2.61
CA LYS A 424 4.58 -30.97 -3.43
C LYS A 424 4.88 -29.56 -3.91
N ILE A 425 3.82 -28.77 -4.19
CA ILE A 425 4.00 -27.38 -4.65
C ILE A 425 3.99 -26.38 -3.48
N LYS A 426 3.64 -26.81 -2.27
CA LYS A 426 3.49 -25.94 -1.09
C LYS A 426 4.73 -25.07 -0.86
N ASP A 427 5.91 -25.70 -0.79
CA ASP A 427 7.15 -24.98 -0.45
C ASP A 427 7.53 -23.97 -1.55
N GLU A 428 7.28 -24.30 -2.83
CA GLU A 428 7.49 -23.38 -3.93
C GLU A 428 6.49 -22.23 -3.89
N VAL A 429 5.22 -22.49 -3.62
CA VAL A 429 4.18 -21.46 -3.44
C VAL A 429 4.56 -20.54 -2.29
N MET A 430 4.93 -21.10 -1.14
CA MET A 430 5.36 -20.31 0.03
C MET A 430 6.55 -19.40 -0.30
N LYS A 431 7.56 -19.92 -1.01
CA LYS A 431 8.71 -19.14 -1.47
C LYS A 431 8.29 -18.00 -2.41
N LEU A 432 7.39 -18.28 -3.35
CA LEU A 432 6.88 -17.26 -4.28
C LEU A 432 6.11 -16.13 -3.56
N PHE A 433 5.33 -16.47 -2.53
CA PHE A 433 4.65 -15.46 -1.70
C PHE A 433 5.64 -14.62 -0.89
N ASP A 434 6.64 -15.27 -0.28
CA ASP A 434 7.68 -14.57 0.50
C ASP A 434 8.45 -13.58 -0.39
N GLN A 435 8.72 -13.97 -1.64
CA GLN A 435 9.34 -13.14 -2.66
C GLN A 435 8.37 -12.19 -3.37
N ARG A 436 7.10 -12.16 -3.03
CA ARG A 436 6.03 -11.35 -3.66
C ARG A 436 5.84 -11.63 -5.17
N GLN A 437 6.27 -12.79 -5.64
CA GLN A 437 6.06 -13.22 -7.03
C GLN A 437 4.64 -13.79 -7.21
N PHE A 438 3.64 -13.00 -6.89
CA PHE A 438 2.24 -13.42 -6.79
C PHE A 438 1.70 -13.95 -8.12
N SER A 439 2.03 -13.32 -9.24
CA SER A 439 1.60 -13.80 -10.56
C SER A 439 2.12 -15.19 -10.90
N LYS A 440 3.34 -15.55 -10.45
CA LYS A 440 3.87 -16.90 -10.61
C LYS A 440 3.17 -17.89 -9.68
N ALA A 441 2.95 -17.49 -8.41
CA ALA A 441 2.19 -18.30 -7.46
C ALA A 441 0.78 -18.58 -7.97
N SER A 442 0.08 -17.55 -8.49
CA SER A 442 -1.23 -17.68 -9.11
C SER A 442 -1.25 -18.74 -10.24
N ARG A 443 -0.29 -18.66 -11.18
CA ARG A 443 -0.21 -19.65 -12.27
C ARG A 443 0.01 -21.07 -11.78
N LEU A 444 0.91 -21.26 -10.81
CA LEU A 444 1.20 -22.57 -10.23
C LEU A 444 -0.03 -23.17 -9.57
N LEU A 445 -0.77 -22.36 -8.80
CA LEU A 445 -1.98 -22.75 -8.11
C LEU A 445 -3.14 -23.05 -9.07
N ILE A 446 -3.34 -22.23 -10.11
CA ILE A 446 -4.36 -22.48 -11.13
C ILE A 446 -4.06 -23.77 -11.91
N SER A 447 -2.79 -24.04 -12.24
CA SER A 447 -2.40 -25.31 -12.89
C SER A 447 -2.74 -26.53 -12.02
N TYR A 448 -2.54 -26.42 -10.72
CA TYR A 448 -2.97 -27.48 -9.80
C TYR A 448 -4.50 -27.65 -9.78
N ILE A 449 -5.27 -26.56 -9.72
CA ILE A 449 -6.75 -26.59 -9.79
C ILE A 449 -7.25 -27.20 -11.12
N GLU A 450 -6.55 -26.97 -12.23
CA GLU A 450 -6.84 -27.65 -13.51
C GLU A 450 -6.70 -29.16 -13.38
N SER A 451 -5.66 -29.67 -12.73
CA SER A 451 -5.49 -31.11 -12.50
C SER A 451 -6.60 -31.70 -11.63
N VAL A 452 -7.13 -30.92 -10.67
CA VAL A 452 -8.32 -31.35 -9.87
C VAL A 452 -9.57 -31.44 -10.76
N ASN A 453 -9.80 -30.46 -11.62
CA ASN A 453 -10.94 -30.50 -12.56
C ASN A 453 -10.83 -31.67 -13.56
N GLU A 454 -9.63 -31.96 -14.07
CA GLU A 454 -9.38 -33.12 -14.94
C GLU A 454 -9.69 -34.43 -14.22
N TYR A 455 -9.29 -34.55 -12.93
CA TYR A 455 -9.62 -35.71 -12.12
C TYR A 455 -11.14 -35.85 -11.93
N VAL A 456 -11.85 -34.79 -11.56
CA VAL A 456 -13.33 -34.79 -11.45
C VAL A 456 -13.97 -35.22 -12.76
N ASN A 457 -13.49 -34.71 -13.90
CA ASN A 457 -13.99 -35.10 -15.21
C ASN A 457 -13.76 -36.58 -15.52
N SER A 458 -12.57 -37.11 -15.21
CA SER A 458 -12.20 -38.49 -15.48
C SER A 458 -12.98 -39.50 -14.63
N LYS A 459 -13.36 -39.09 -13.41
CA LYS A 459 -14.08 -39.96 -12.46
C LYS A 459 -15.61 -39.87 -12.52
N GLU A 460 -16.11 -38.84 -13.21
CA GLU A 460 -17.54 -38.64 -13.47
C GLU A 460 -18.44 -38.87 -12.24
N PRO A 461 -18.33 -38.10 -11.14
CA PRO A 461 -19.06 -38.35 -9.89
C PRO A 461 -20.59 -38.37 -10.12
N TRP A 462 -21.13 -37.71 -11.11
CA TRP A 462 -22.53 -37.76 -11.49
C TRP A 462 -22.95 -39.11 -12.08
N VAL A 463 -22.03 -39.88 -12.67
CA VAL A 463 -22.27 -41.27 -13.13
C VAL A 463 -22.17 -42.24 -11.95
N LEU A 464 -21.15 -42.08 -11.10
CA LEU A 464 -21.00 -42.87 -9.88
C LEU A 464 -22.24 -42.75 -8.99
N ALA A 465 -22.76 -41.53 -8.81
CA ALA A 465 -23.95 -41.28 -8.00
C ALA A 465 -25.22 -42.00 -8.51
N LYS A 466 -25.30 -42.33 -9.80
CA LYS A 466 -26.43 -43.07 -10.39
C LYS A 466 -26.25 -44.58 -10.32
N ASN A 467 -25.02 -45.09 -10.38
CA ASN A 467 -24.72 -46.49 -10.54
C ASN A 467 -24.47 -47.21 -9.20
N GLU A 468 -24.17 -46.50 -8.13
CA GLU A 468 -23.98 -47.04 -6.82
C GLU A 468 -25.33 -47.33 -6.13
N SER A 469 -25.58 -48.60 -5.79
CA SER A 469 -26.78 -49.01 -5.07
C SER A 469 -26.73 -48.73 -3.57
N ASN A 470 -25.58 -48.49 -3.02
CA ASN A 470 -25.37 -48.18 -1.61
C ASN A 470 -24.19 -47.19 -1.42
N HIS A 471 -24.48 -45.97 -1.05
CA HIS A 471 -23.47 -44.94 -0.78
C HIS A 471 -22.97 -45.07 0.66
N ASN A 472 -21.83 -45.67 0.87
CA ASN A 472 -21.18 -45.79 2.15
C ASN A 472 -19.91 -44.93 2.25
N GLU A 473 -19.33 -44.81 3.46
CA GLU A 473 -18.15 -43.98 3.73
C GLU A 473 -16.90 -44.36 2.91
N LYS A 474 -16.88 -45.56 2.31
CA LYS A 474 -15.75 -46.04 1.49
C LYS A 474 -16.08 -46.09 -0.02
N SER A 475 -17.18 -45.52 -0.43
CA SER A 475 -17.58 -45.57 -1.84
C SER A 475 -16.66 -44.72 -2.72
N PRO A 476 -16.48 -45.10 -3.99
CA PRO A 476 -15.73 -44.32 -4.96
C PRO A 476 -16.24 -42.86 -5.09
N LEU A 477 -17.55 -42.65 -5.03
CA LEU A 477 -18.16 -41.33 -5.05
C LEU A 477 -17.70 -40.49 -3.87
N HIS A 478 -17.65 -41.04 -2.67
CA HIS A 478 -17.21 -40.33 -1.47
C HIS A 478 -15.73 -39.90 -1.59
N GLU A 479 -14.86 -40.81 -2.05
CA GLU A 479 -13.45 -40.53 -2.26
C GLU A 479 -13.25 -39.41 -3.29
N VAL A 480 -13.87 -39.50 -4.46
CA VAL A 480 -13.72 -38.51 -5.54
C VAL A 480 -14.16 -37.12 -5.07
N CYS A 481 -15.33 -37.03 -4.46
CA CYS A 481 -15.84 -35.76 -3.98
C CYS A 481 -14.99 -35.20 -2.82
N SER A 482 -14.56 -36.05 -1.88
CA SER A 482 -13.76 -35.62 -0.74
C SER A 482 -12.38 -35.09 -1.13
N VAL A 483 -11.63 -35.82 -1.96
CA VAL A 483 -10.29 -35.40 -2.38
C VAL A 483 -10.36 -34.11 -3.23
N SER A 484 -11.38 -33.99 -4.07
CA SER A 484 -11.55 -32.78 -4.90
C SER A 484 -11.86 -31.54 -4.06
N LEU A 485 -12.75 -31.66 -3.06
CA LEU A 485 -13.06 -30.56 -2.14
C LEU A 485 -11.86 -30.20 -1.27
N MET A 486 -11.16 -31.18 -0.68
CA MET A 486 -9.96 -30.94 0.13
C MET A 486 -8.88 -30.22 -0.69
N SER A 487 -8.68 -30.61 -1.94
CA SER A 487 -7.72 -29.98 -2.83
C SER A 487 -8.12 -28.53 -3.18
N SER A 488 -9.41 -28.26 -3.37
CA SER A 488 -9.89 -26.90 -3.66
C SER A 488 -9.82 -25.97 -2.43
N VAL A 489 -10.10 -26.47 -1.23
CA VAL A 489 -10.02 -25.71 0.03
C VAL A 489 -8.56 -25.34 0.36
N SER A 490 -7.63 -26.27 0.14
CA SER A 490 -6.19 -25.99 0.32
C SER A 490 -5.73 -24.83 -0.57
N TYR A 491 -6.29 -24.69 -1.77
CA TYR A 491 -6.06 -23.55 -2.64
C TYR A 491 -6.59 -22.23 -2.02
N THR A 492 -7.83 -22.22 -1.52
CA THR A 492 -8.43 -21.00 -0.96
C THR A 492 -7.67 -20.47 0.25
N HIS A 493 -7.15 -21.34 1.10
CA HIS A 493 -6.34 -20.94 2.24
C HIS A 493 -4.95 -20.40 1.85
N LEU A 494 -4.39 -20.84 0.73
CA LEU A 494 -3.08 -20.38 0.26
C LEU A 494 -3.15 -19.13 -0.61
N THR A 495 -4.26 -18.86 -1.28
CA THR A 495 -4.32 -17.78 -2.31
C THR A 495 -5.33 -16.68 -2.05
N LEU A 496 -6.43 -17.02 -1.45
CA LEU A 496 -7.49 -16.10 -1.08
C LEU A 496 -7.73 -16.26 0.42
N PRO A 497 -6.94 -15.60 1.25
CA PRO A 497 -7.27 -15.54 2.66
C PRO A 497 -8.55 -14.71 2.81
N THR A 498 -9.64 -15.29 2.41
CA THR A 498 -10.97 -14.82 2.74
C THR A 498 -11.31 -15.32 4.12
N THR A 499 -11.81 -14.43 4.96
CA THR A 499 -12.49 -14.61 6.26
C THR A 499 -12.38 -15.99 6.88
#